data_b34099b91f9884d568e13659bc739158
#
_entry.id   b34099b91f9884d568e13659bc739158
#
_cell.length_a   1.000
_cell.length_b   1.000
_cell.length_c   1.000
_cell.angle_alpha   90.00
_cell.angle_beta   90.00
_cell.angle_gamma   90.00
#
_symmetry.space_group_name_H-M   'P 1'
#
loop_
_entity.id
_entity.type
_entity.pdbx_description
1 polymer ?
#
loop_
_entity_poly.entity_id
_entity_poly.type
_entity_poly.pdbx_seq_one_letter_code
_entity_poly.pdbx_strand_id
1 'polypeptide(L)'
;MKKVATRFAPSPTGPLHIGGVRTALFNWLYSKNKSGKFYLRIEDTDKERSKEEYKTQIINSLKWMGIEHDGEEYIQSKMIGEHVAIVKKLLENGKAYKCYCSAEEIEEQKKRAKQKRIPYVYNRKWRDIAEDQAPGHIKPVIRFK
;
A
#
# COMPACT_ATOMS: atom_id res chain seq x y z
N MET A 1 16.76 9.84 23.34
CA MET A 1 16.31 8.58 22.75
C MET A 1 15.31 8.89 21.63
N LYS A 2 15.34 8.17 20.51
CA LYS A 2 14.31 8.31 19.46
C LYS A 2 12.97 7.83 20.01
N LYS A 3 11.90 8.64 19.87
CA LYS A 3 10.54 8.23 20.27
C LYS A 3 10.09 7.09 19.37
N VAL A 4 9.60 6.00 19.97
CA VAL A 4 9.05 4.87 19.23
C VAL A 4 7.69 5.23 18.65
N ALA A 5 7.47 4.89 17.39
CA ALA A 5 6.17 4.95 16.74
C ALA A 5 5.92 3.64 16.00
N THR A 6 4.78 3.04 16.24
CA THR A 6 4.32 1.83 15.54
C THR A 6 3.01 2.10 14.82
N ARG A 7 2.64 1.21 13.91
CA ARG A 7 1.42 1.37 13.13
C ARG A 7 0.78 0.03 12.80
N PHE A 8 -0.54 -0.01 12.89
CA PHE A 8 -1.35 -1.02 12.21
C PHE A 8 -1.96 -0.40 10.94
N ALA A 9 -1.89 -1.12 9.83
CA ALA A 9 -2.28 -0.60 8.52
C ALA A 9 -3.15 -1.61 7.75
N PRO A 10 -4.40 -1.84 8.19
CA PRO A 10 -5.30 -2.78 7.53
C PRO A 10 -5.91 -2.20 6.27
N SER A 11 -6.15 -3.07 5.27
CA SER A 11 -6.99 -2.75 4.12
C SER A 11 -8.42 -3.20 4.42
N PRO A 12 -9.44 -2.34 4.25
CA PRO A 12 -10.83 -2.66 4.57
C PRO A 12 -11.50 -3.45 3.41
N THR A 13 -10.84 -4.52 2.95
CA THR A 13 -11.29 -5.39 1.85
C THR A 13 -12.02 -6.64 2.34
N GLY A 14 -12.19 -6.77 3.64
CA GLY A 14 -12.87 -7.84 4.34
C GLY A 14 -12.86 -7.60 5.85
N PRO A 15 -13.55 -8.47 6.62
CA PRO A 15 -13.59 -8.35 8.07
C PRO A 15 -12.21 -8.56 8.70
N LEU A 16 -12.00 -7.91 9.85
CA LEU A 16 -10.78 -8.10 10.62
C LEU A 16 -10.69 -9.55 11.14
N HIS A 17 -9.62 -10.23 10.78
CA HIS A 17 -9.37 -11.60 11.22
C HIS A 17 -8.24 -11.67 12.26
N ILE A 18 -8.11 -12.81 12.94
CA ILE A 18 -7.17 -13.00 14.06
C ILE A 18 -5.71 -12.66 13.71
N GLY A 19 -5.28 -12.87 12.48
CA GLY A 19 -3.94 -12.48 12.02
C GLY A 19 -3.72 -10.96 12.04
N GLY A 20 -4.73 -10.19 11.61
CA GLY A 20 -4.73 -8.73 11.71
C GLY A 20 -4.73 -8.26 13.15
N VAL A 21 -5.59 -8.86 14.00
CA VAL A 21 -5.65 -8.60 15.44
C VAL A 21 -4.29 -8.80 16.10
N ARG A 22 -3.63 -9.93 15.83
CA ARG A 22 -2.30 -10.22 16.35
C ARG A 22 -1.28 -9.13 15.98
N THR A 23 -1.30 -8.71 14.73
CA THR A 23 -0.40 -7.65 14.24
C THR A 23 -0.66 -6.33 14.95
N ALA A 24 -1.93 -5.93 15.11
CA ALA A 24 -2.30 -4.74 15.84
C ALA A 24 -1.83 -4.81 17.30
N LEU A 25 -2.12 -5.93 17.98
CA LEU A 25 -1.77 -6.14 19.39
C LEU A 25 -0.25 -6.04 19.64
N PHE A 26 0.58 -6.71 18.83
CA PHE A 26 2.03 -6.63 19.00
C PHE A 26 2.57 -5.21 18.80
N ASN A 27 2.09 -4.49 17.80
CA ASN A 27 2.49 -3.11 17.56
C ASN A 27 2.06 -2.19 18.71
N TRP A 28 0.84 -2.36 19.20
CA TRP A 28 0.30 -1.59 20.33
C TRP A 28 1.08 -1.88 21.62
N LEU A 29 1.27 -3.15 21.99
CA LEU A 29 2.04 -3.54 23.17
C LEU A 29 3.47 -3.01 23.14
N TYR A 30 4.14 -3.12 21.98
CA TYR A 30 5.48 -2.60 21.83
C TYR A 30 5.56 -1.09 22.02
N SER A 31 4.63 -0.35 21.42
CA SER A 31 4.58 1.11 21.61
C SER A 31 4.34 1.49 23.05
N LYS A 32 3.38 0.84 23.73
CA LYS A 32 3.08 1.09 25.15
C LYS A 32 4.27 0.76 26.05
N ASN A 33 4.93 -0.39 25.85
CA ASN A 33 6.14 -0.76 26.59
C ASN A 33 7.28 0.25 26.46
N LYS A 34 7.38 0.93 25.31
CA LYS A 34 8.41 1.94 25.02
C LYS A 34 7.95 3.38 25.26
N SER A 35 6.81 3.61 25.90
CA SER A 35 6.20 4.95 26.06
C SER A 35 6.15 5.71 24.72
N GLY A 36 5.89 4.95 23.64
CA GLY A 36 5.80 5.43 22.27
C GLY A 36 4.38 5.70 21.84
N LYS A 37 4.18 5.80 20.51
CA LYS A 37 2.88 6.03 19.89
C LYS A 37 2.47 4.89 18.99
N PHE A 38 1.18 4.58 18.96
CA PHE A 38 0.58 3.60 18.08
C PHE A 38 -0.43 4.28 17.16
N TYR A 39 -0.25 4.16 15.85
CA TYR A 39 -1.11 4.79 14.84
C TYR A 39 -1.93 3.77 14.08
N LEU A 40 -3.11 4.20 13.60
CA LEU A 40 -3.96 3.43 12.70
C LEU A 40 -3.96 4.09 11.31
N ARG A 41 -3.66 3.31 10.24
CA ARG A 41 -3.82 3.75 8.86
C ARG A 41 -4.71 2.78 8.10
N ILE A 42 -5.81 3.27 7.60
CA ILE A 42 -6.71 2.50 6.73
C ILE A 42 -6.18 2.58 5.30
N GLU A 43 -5.82 1.43 4.73
CA GLU A 43 -5.29 1.32 3.36
C GLU A 43 -6.41 0.96 2.39
N ASP A 44 -7.20 1.96 2.02
CA ASP A 44 -8.43 1.89 1.21
C ASP A 44 -8.20 2.22 -0.28
N THR A 45 -7.00 1.97 -0.78
CA THR A 45 -6.63 2.29 -2.19
C THR A 45 -7.26 1.35 -3.22
N ASP A 46 -7.65 0.14 -2.82
CA ASP A 46 -8.42 -0.78 -3.65
C ASP A 46 -9.90 -0.42 -3.56
N LYS A 47 -10.36 0.47 -4.43
CA LYS A 47 -11.72 1.01 -4.40
C LYS A 47 -12.81 -0.02 -4.71
N GLU A 48 -12.48 -1.11 -5.42
CA GLU A 48 -13.45 -2.14 -5.77
C GLU A 48 -13.76 -3.04 -4.58
N ARG A 49 -12.76 -3.36 -3.77
CA ARG A 49 -12.90 -4.26 -2.63
C ARG A 49 -13.05 -3.56 -1.28
N SER A 50 -12.62 -2.31 -1.16
CA SER A 50 -12.72 -1.54 0.09
C SER A 50 -14.16 -1.13 0.36
N LYS A 51 -14.64 -1.39 1.57
CA LYS A 51 -15.99 -1.04 2.01
C LYS A 51 -15.96 -0.31 3.35
N GLU A 52 -16.82 0.69 3.50
CA GLU A 52 -16.93 1.47 4.74
C GLU A 52 -17.36 0.59 5.91
N GLU A 53 -18.20 -0.43 5.66
CA GLU A 53 -18.61 -1.40 6.68
C GLU A 53 -17.41 -2.14 7.31
N TYR A 54 -16.43 -2.57 6.50
CA TYR A 54 -15.22 -3.22 7.00
C TYR A 54 -14.30 -2.28 7.74
N LYS A 55 -14.18 -1.02 7.30
CA LYS A 55 -13.46 0.01 8.03
C LYS A 55 -14.05 0.22 9.42
N THR A 56 -15.37 0.41 9.49
CA THR A 56 -16.10 0.58 10.76
C THR A 56 -15.92 -0.64 11.66
N GLN A 57 -16.02 -1.85 11.11
CA GLN A 57 -15.80 -3.08 11.86
C GLN A 57 -14.36 -3.18 12.40
N ILE A 58 -13.34 -2.84 11.61
CA ILE A 58 -11.94 -2.84 12.06
C ILE A 58 -11.77 -1.91 13.27
N ILE A 59 -12.26 -0.68 13.18
CA ILE A 59 -12.17 0.32 14.25
C ILE A 59 -12.88 -0.16 15.52
N ASN A 60 -14.11 -0.64 15.38
CA ASN A 60 -14.91 -1.15 16.50
C ASN A 60 -14.28 -2.38 17.16
N SER A 61 -13.70 -3.29 16.35
CA SER A 61 -13.02 -4.48 16.87
C SER A 61 -11.76 -4.11 17.67
N LEU A 62 -10.96 -3.17 17.19
CA LEU A 62 -9.80 -2.66 17.94
C LEU A 62 -10.23 -2.01 19.24
N LYS A 63 -11.26 -1.17 19.22
CA LYS A 63 -11.81 -0.52 20.40
C LYS A 63 -12.35 -1.53 21.42
N TRP A 64 -13.09 -2.55 20.96
CA TRP A 64 -13.60 -3.63 21.82
C TRP A 64 -12.48 -4.40 22.53
N MET A 65 -11.32 -4.56 21.86
CA MET A 65 -10.14 -5.21 22.44
C MET A 65 -9.30 -4.28 23.33
N GLY A 66 -9.68 -3.03 23.51
CA GLY A 66 -8.89 -2.03 24.25
C GLY A 66 -7.62 -1.58 23.53
N ILE A 67 -7.51 -1.83 22.21
CA ILE A 67 -6.38 -1.40 21.38
C ILE A 67 -6.69 0.00 20.83
N GLU A 68 -6.29 1.01 21.57
CA GLU A 68 -6.51 2.42 21.22
C GLU A 68 -5.28 2.99 20.49
N HIS A 69 -5.53 3.69 19.38
CA HIS A 69 -4.49 4.42 18.63
C HIS A 69 -4.38 5.86 19.06
N ASP A 70 -3.21 6.45 18.87
CA ASP A 70 -2.93 7.85 19.15
C ASP A 70 -3.30 8.71 17.93
N GLY A 71 -4.03 9.80 18.18
CA GLY A 71 -4.48 10.74 17.15
C GLY A 71 -5.63 10.21 16.29
N GLU A 72 -5.83 10.84 15.14
CA GLU A 72 -6.86 10.44 14.18
C GLU A 72 -6.39 9.30 13.27
N GLU A 73 -7.35 8.58 12.65
CA GLU A 73 -7.03 7.57 11.65
C GLU A 73 -6.47 8.24 10.38
N TYR A 74 -5.37 7.68 9.88
CA TYR A 74 -4.87 8.03 8.55
C TYR A 74 -5.65 7.25 7.49
N ILE A 75 -6.39 7.93 6.64
CA ILE A 75 -7.09 7.33 5.51
C ILE A 75 -6.24 7.52 4.26
N GLN A 76 -5.72 6.44 3.71
CA GLN A 76 -4.72 6.51 2.63
C GLN A 76 -5.27 7.18 1.36
N SER A 77 -6.53 6.92 1.00
CA SER A 77 -7.17 7.55 -0.16
C SER A 77 -7.28 9.08 -0.05
N LYS A 78 -7.37 9.64 1.16
CA LYS A 78 -7.40 11.09 1.37
C LYS A 78 -6.04 11.76 1.12
N MET A 79 -4.95 10.99 1.11
CA MET A 79 -3.57 11.49 0.92
C MET A 79 -3.12 11.44 -0.55
N ILE A 80 -4.00 11.11 -1.49
CA ILE A 80 -3.67 10.96 -2.91
C ILE A 80 -2.97 12.19 -3.50
N GLY A 81 -3.41 13.41 -3.13
CA GLY A 81 -2.78 14.65 -3.59
C GLY A 81 -1.29 14.74 -3.21
N GLU A 82 -0.98 14.42 -1.96
CA GLU A 82 0.41 14.40 -1.47
C GLU A 82 1.22 13.30 -2.13
N HIS A 83 0.65 12.10 -2.27
CA HIS A 83 1.32 10.99 -2.95
C HIS A 83 1.67 11.35 -4.39
N VAL A 84 0.74 11.96 -5.14
CA VAL A 84 0.98 12.41 -6.52
C VAL A 84 2.07 13.47 -6.58
N ALA A 85 2.09 14.43 -5.66
CA ALA A 85 3.14 15.45 -5.60
C ALA A 85 4.54 14.83 -5.37
N ILE A 86 4.64 13.85 -4.46
CA ILE A 86 5.89 13.12 -4.22
C ILE A 86 6.31 12.30 -5.45
N VAL A 87 5.36 11.60 -6.08
CA VAL A 87 5.62 10.80 -7.29
C VAL A 87 6.15 11.67 -8.42
N LYS A 88 5.61 12.88 -8.63
CA LYS A 88 6.12 13.84 -9.62
C LYS A 88 7.58 14.20 -9.33
N LYS A 89 7.91 14.56 -8.09
CA LYS A 89 9.28 14.84 -7.68
C LYS A 89 10.23 13.66 -7.92
N LEU A 90 9.76 12.44 -7.70
CA LEU A 90 10.57 11.23 -7.95
C LEU A 90 10.81 10.99 -9.44
N LEU A 91 9.83 11.30 -10.30
CA LEU A 91 10.01 11.29 -11.76
C LEU A 91 11.04 12.33 -12.21
N GLU A 92 10.89 13.59 -11.77
CA GLU A 92 11.81 14.68 -12.07
C GLU A 92 13.25 14.37 -11.65
N ASN A 93 13.43 13.72 -10.51
CA ASN A 93 14.73 13.31 -10.00
C ASN A 93 15.24 11.97 -10.57
N GLY A 94 14.59 11.41 -11.56
CA GLY A 94 14.96 10.15 -12.19
C GLY A 94 14.90 8.90 -11.29
N LYS A 95 14.23 9.00 -10.13
CA LYS A 95 14.03 7.89 -9.16
C LYS A 95 12.77 7.07 -9.43
N ALA A 96 11.97 7.49 -10.39
CA ALA A 96 10.81 6.78 -10.89
C ALA A 96 10.79 6.86 -12.42
N TYR A 97 9.96 6.05 -13.05
CA TYR A 97 9.79 6.02 -14.51
C TYR A 97 8.35 5.70 -14.89
N LYS A 98 7.95 6.09 -16.09
CA LYS A 98 6.66 5.74 -16.68
C LYS A 98 6.73 4.35 -17.31
N CYS A 99 5.80 3.49 -16.95
CA CYS A 99 5.70 2.12 -17.47
C CYS A 99 4.44 1.99 -18.32
N TYR A 100 4.59 1.61 -19.55
CA TYR A 100 3.52 1.44 -20.54
C TYR A 100 3.20 -0.03 -20.83
N CYS A 101 3.49 -0.95 -19.91
CA CYS A 101 3.02 -2.33 -20.03
C CYS A 101 1.51 -2.39 -19.87
N SER A 102 0.83 -3.08 -20.79
CA SER A 102 -0.60 -3.34 -20.67
C SER A 102 -0.92 -4.35 -19.55
N ALA A 103 -2.18 -4.40 -19.12
CA ALA A 103 -2.63 -5.39 -18.13
C ALA A 103 -2.45 -6.82 -18.66
N GLU A 104 -2.75 -7.04 -19.93
CA GLU A 104 -2.61 -8.34 -20.63
C GLU A 104 -1.15 -8.79 -20.67
N GLU A 105 -0.22 -7.87 -20.99
CA GLU A 105 1.22 -8.16 -21.02
C GLU A 105 1.72 -8.58 -19.62
N ILE A 106 1.28 -7.89 -18.57
CA ILE A 106 1.63 -8.23 -17.20
C ILE A 106 1.05 -9.58 -16.79
N GLU A 107 -0.21 -9.86 -17.15
CA GLU A 107 -0.86 -11.13 -16.81
C GLU A 107 -0.22 -12.31 -17.53
N GLU A 108 0.18 -12.13 -18.79
CA GLU A 108 0.93 -13.15 -19.52
C GLU A 108 2.28 -13.46 -18.86
N GLN A 109 3.01 -12.44 -18.42
CA GLN A 109 4.26 -12.64 -17.69
C GLN A 109 4.05 -13.41 -16.38
N LYS A 110 2.97 -13.11 -15.63
CA LYS A 110 2.60 -13.88 -14.42
C LYS A 110 2.27 -15.34 -14.75
N LYS A 111 1.50 -15.59 -15.80
CA LYS A 111 1.17 -16.96 -16.26
C LYS A 111 2.43 -17.75 -16.61
N ARG A 112 3.36 -17.17 -17.36
CA ARG A 112 4.65 -17.78 -17.70
C ARG A 112 5.48 -18.11 -16.47
N ALA A 113 5.56 -17.21 -15.49
CA ALA A 113 6.26 -17.45 -14.23
C ALA A 113 5.63 -18.60 -13.45
N LYS A 114 4.28 -18.65 -13.36
CA LYS A 114 3.54 -19.73 -12.70
C LYS A 114 3.78 -21.08 -13.38
N GLN A 115 3.77 -21.15 -14.72
CA GLN A 115 4.08 -22.37 -15.47
C GLN A 115 5.49 -22.89 -15.17
N LYS A 116 6.45 -21.97 -15.04
CA LYS A 116 7.84 -22.30 -14.68
C LYS A 116 8.05 -22.56 -13.17
N ARG A 117 7.00 -22.45 -12.36
CA ARG A 117 7.04 -22.57 -10.88
C ARG A 117 8.07 -21.64 -10.23
N ILE A 118 8.25 -20.44 -10.78
CA ILE A 118 9.13 -19.39 -10.23
C ILE A 118 8.31 -18.19 -9.77
N PRO A 119 8.77 -17.43 -8.77
CA PRO A 119 8.14 -16.18 -8.37
C PRO A 119 8.10 -15.21 -9.57
N TYR A 120 6.95 -14.54 -9.75
CA TYR A 120 6.86 -13.47 -10.73
C TYR A 120 7.66 -12.24 -10.28
N VAL A 121 8.57 -11.79 -11.14
CA VAL A 121 9.29 -10.53 -10.97
C VAL A 121 9.06 -9.70 -12.22
N TYR A 122 8.61 -8.45 -12.04
CA TYR A 122 8.42 -7.53 -13.15
C TYR A 122 9.74 -7.30 -13.92
N ASN A 123 9.71 -7.41 -15.23
CA ASN A 123 10.90 -7.39 -16.11
C ASN A 123 11.55 -6.00 -16.28
N ARG A 124 10.96 -4.94 -15.72
CA ARG A 124 11.42 -3.55 -15.80
C ARG A 124 11.58 -3.00 -17.23
N LYS A 125 10.83 -3.55 -18.20
CA LYS A 125 10.93 -3.23 -19.62
C LYS A 125 11.06 -1.72 -19.92
N TRP A 126 10.24 -0.90 -19.28
CA TRP A 126 10.17 0.54 -19.53
C TRP A 126 11.13 1.38 -18.68
N ARG A 127 11.98 0.76 -17.86
CA ARG A 127 12.84 1.49 -16.93
C ARG A 127 13.84 2.43 -17.61
N ASP A 128 14.37 1.98 -18.74
CA ASP A 128 15.46 2.65 -19.47
C ASP A 128 15.09 2.95 -20.93
N ILE A 129 13.82 2.75 -21.33
CA ILE A 129 13.28 3.08 -22.65
C ILE A 129 12.81 4.54 -22.64
N ALA A 130 13.15 5.30 -23.68
CA ALA A 130 12.72 6.67 -23.85
C ALA A 130 11.20 6.80 -24.08
N GLU A 131 10.61 7.86 -23.60
CA GLU A 131 9.14 8.06 -23.66
C GLU A 131 8.60 8.24 -25.07
N ASP A 132 9.42 8.65 -26.03
CA ASP A 132 9.07 8.76 -27.45
C ASP A 132 8.74 7.43 -28.12
N GLN A 133 9.20 6.32 -27.52
CA GLN A 133 8.87 4.95 -27.95
C GLN A 133 7.58 4.41 -27.31
N ALA A 134 6.90 5.22 -26.52
CA ALA A 134 5.71 4.78 -25.81
C ALA A 134 4.50 4.62 -26.75
N PRO A 135 3.70 3.54 -26.58
CA PRO A 135 2.46 3.39 -27.33
C PRO A 135 1.46 4.47 -26.92
N GLY A 136 1.00 5.29 -27.88
CA GLY A 136 0.16 6.46 -27.61
C GLY A 136 -1.22 6.15 -27.03
N HIS A 137 -1.66 4.89 -27.05
CA HIS A 137 -2.96 4.45 -26.54
C HIS A 137 -2.92 3.91 -25.09
N ILE A 138 -1.74 3.73 -24.49
CA ILE A 138 -1.59 3.19 -23.13
C ILE A 138 -1.26 4.32 -22.16
N LYS A 139 -2.13 4.50 -21.15
CA LYS A 139 -1.81 5.40 -20.02
C LYS A 139 -0.75 4.76 -19.12
N PRO A 140 0.35 5.46 -18.83
CA PRO A 140 1.42 4.90 -18.02
C PRO A 140 1.03 4.75 -16.55
N VAL A 141 1.59 3.74 -15.92
CA VAL A 141 1.70 3.68 -14.46
C VAL A 141 3.11 4.09 -14.05
N ILE A 142 3.24 4.71 -12.89
CA ILE A 142 4.55 5.14 -12.37
C ILE A 142 5.14 4.02 -11.52
N ARG A 143 6.40 3.70 -11.79
CA ARG A 143 7.17 2.71 -11.03
C ARG A 143 8.45 3.33 -10.48
N PHE A 144 8.87 2.89 -9.31
CA PHE A 144 10.19 3.25 -8.75
C PHE A 144 11.32 2.52 -9.50
N LYS A 145 12.46 3.17 -9.57
CA LYS A 145 13.71 2.57 -10.07
C LYS A 145 14.39 1.68 -9.03
#